data_27942641fe102ed03a80f774a8837765
#
_entry.id   27942641fe102ed03a80f774a8837765
#
_cell.length_a   1.000
_cell.length_b   1.000
_cell.length_c   1.000
_cell.angle_alpha   90.00
_cell.angle_beta   90.00
_cell.angle_gamma   90.00
#
_symmetry.space_group_name_H-M   'P 1'
#
loop_
_entity.id
_entity.type
_entity.pdbx_description
1 polymer ?
#
loop_
_entity_poly.entity_id
_entity_poly.type
_entity_poly.pdbx_seq_one_letter_code
_entity_poly.pdbx_strand_id
1 'polypeptide(L)'
;MYVLVTYDVETMTSDGQRRLRQVARQCLNYGQRVQNSVFECSVSPAQFTELRLKLLDIIDHKKDSIRFYFLGNNYSKRVEYIGVVLSLIHI
;
A
#
# COMPACT_ATOMS: atom_id res chain seq x y z
N MET A 1 -6.36 7.43 -10.66
CA MET A 1 -7.14 7.17 -9.43
C MET A 1 -6.22 6.92 -8.27
N TYR A 2 -6.67 7.25 -7.08
CA TYR A 2 -5.88 7.07 -5.87
C TYR A 2 -6.31 5.81 -5.14
N VAL A 3 -5.33 5.01 -4.76
CA VAL A 3 -5.54 3.75 -4.06
C VAL A 3 -4.64 3.72 -2.84
N LEU A 4 -5.22 3.41 -1.69
CA LEU A 4 -4.44 3.18 -0.50
C LEU A 4 -4.25 1.67 -0.37
N VAL A 5 -3.02 1.25 -0.31
CA VAL A 5 -2.68 -0.18 -0.16
C VAL A 5 -2.23 -0.39 1.28
N THR A 6 -2.90 -1.28 1.98
CA THR A 6 -2.51 -1.64 3.34
C THR A 6 -2.11 -3.10 3.37
N TYR A 7 -0.93 -3.38 3.90
CA TYR A 7 -0.39 -4.73 3.90
C TYR A 7 -0.09 -5.17 5.33
N ASP A 8 -0.78 -6.20 5.78
CA ASP A 8 -0.59 -6.75 7.12
C ASP A 8 0.25 -8.01 7.00
N VAL A 9 1.47 -7.94 7.51
CA VAL A 9 2.46 -9.00 7.39
C VAL A 9 3.20 -9.18 8.71
N GLU A 10 3.57 -10.41 9.02
CA GLU A 10 4.39 -10.70 10.18
C GLU A 10 5.82 -10.24 9.95
N THR A 11 6.30 -9.24 10.67
CA THR A 11 7.64 -8.70 10.50
C THR A 11 8.65 -9.27 11.49
N MET A 12 8.23 -10.21 12.34
CA MET A 12 9.13 -10.86 13.29
C MET A 12 10.02 -11.90 12.57
N THR A 13 9.67 -12.30 11.37
CA THR A 13 10.46 -13.26 10.61
C THR A 13 11.19 -12.57 9.46
N SER A 14 12.30 -13.12 9.03
CA SER A 14 13.04 -12.58 7.88
C SER A 14 12.25 -12.71 6.58
N ASP A 15 11.45 -13.75 6.43
CA ASP A 15 10.60 -13.92 5.25
C ASP A 15 9.49 -12.85 5.20
N GLY A 16 8.88 -12.54 6.32
CA GLY A 16 7.88 -11.48 6.40
C GLY A 16 8.48 -10.12 6.08
N GLN A 17 9.65 -9.83 6.60
CA GLN A 17 10.37 -8.59 6.31
C GLN A 17 10.71 -8.50 4.82
N ARG A 18 11.12 -9.60 4.21
CA ARG A 18 11.43 -9.63 2.79
C ARG A 18 10.19 -9.35 1.94
N ARG A 19 9.07 -9.97 2.27
CA ARG A 19 7.81 -9.73 1.56
C ARG A 19 7.38 -8.27 1.67
N LEU A 20 7.52 -7.68 2.86
CA LEU A 20 7.21 -6.26 3.05
C LEU A 20 8.09 -5.38 2.16
N ARG A 21 9.39 -5.66 2.09
CA ARG A 21 10.29 -4.90 1.22
C ARG A 21 9.89 -5.01 -0.26
N GLN A 22 9.49 -6.19 -0.69
CA GLN A 22 9.06 -6.42 -2.07
C GLN A 22 7.74 -5.69 -2.39
N VAL A 23 6.78 -5.74 -1.48
CA VAL A 23 5.52 -5.00 -1.62
C VAL A 23 5.80 -3.50 -1.66
N ALA A 24 6.64 -3.00 -0.77
CA ALA A 24 7.01 -1.59 -0.73
C ALA A 24 7.65 -1.15 -2.05
N ARG A 25 8.55 -1.95 -2.58
CA ARG A 25 9.22 -1.63 -3.84
C ARG A 25 8.24 -1.46 -4.99
N GLN A 26 7.24 -2.33 -5.08
CA GLN A 26 6.23 -2.23 -6.12
C GLN A 26 5.32 -1.00 -5.93
N CYS A 27 4.88 -0.76 -4.71
CA CYS A 27 4.02 0.38 -4.42
C CYS A 27 4.73 1.72 -4.65
N LEU A 28 6.02 1.81 -4.33
CA LEU A 28 6.77 3.04 -4.49
C LEU A 28 6.99 3.43 -5.96
N ASN A 29 6.76 2.52 -6.90
CA ASN A 29 6.76 2.87 -8.31
C ASN A 29 5.57 3.75 -8.69
N TYR A 30 4.50 3.76 -7.86
CA TYR A 30 3.28 4.48 -8.19
C TYR A 30 2.89 5.51 -7.12
N GLY A 31 3.64 5.61 -6.04
CA GLY A 31 3.26 6.52 -4.97
C GLY A 31 4.27 6.58 -3.86
N GLN A 32 3.78 6.74 -2.64
CA GLN A 32 4.64 6.94 -1.48
C GLN A 32 4.19 6.09 -0.30
N ARG A 33 5.15 5.82 0.60
CA ARG A 33 4.85 5.12 1.84
C ARG A 33 4.37 6.16 2.86
N VAL A 34 3.22 5.93 3.44
CA VAL A 34 2.68 6.83 4.47
C VAL A 34 2.85 6.26 5.87
N GLN A 35 2.89 4.95 5.97
CA GLN A 35 3.28 4.23 7.17
C GLN A 35 4.06 2.99 6.75
N ASN A 36 4.59 2.26 7.69
CA ASN A 36 5.49 1.16 7.40
C ASN A 36 4.92 0.17 6.37
N SER A 37 3.66 -0.14 6.46
CA SER A 37 3.00 -1.06 5.55
C SER A 37 1.75 -0.46 4.91
N VAL A 38 1.73 0.85 4.77
CA VAL A 38 0.62 1.59 4.14
C VAL A 38 1.19 2.48 3.04
N PHE A 39 0.63 2.35 1.84
CA PHE A 39 1.14 3.06 0.67
C PHE A 39 0.02 3.78 -0.05
N GLU A 40 0.28 5.02 -0.45
CA GLU A 40 -0.65 5.84 -1.17
C GLU A 40 -0.19 5.87 -2.61
N CYS A 41 -0.97 5.35 -3.52
CA CYS A 41 -0.60 5.18 -4.92
C CYS A 41 -1.54 5.93 -5.85
N SER A 42 -0.98 6.50 -6.91
CA SER A 42 -1.76 7.11 -7.98
C SER A 42 -1.56 6.25 -9.23
N VAL A 43 -2.62 5.63 -9.71
CA VAL A 43 -2.55 4.66 -10.79
C VAL A 43 -3.73 4.82 -11.75
N SER A 44 -3.52 4.46 -12.99
CA SER A 44 -4.61 4.25 -13.93
C SER A 44 -5.24 2.88 -13.66
N PRO A 45 -6.43 2.58 -14.18
CA PRO A 45 -7.00 1.24 -14.03
C PRO A 45 -6.09 0.12 -14.52
N ALA A 46 -5.39 0.33 -15.63
CA ALA A 46 -4.45 -0.66 -16.16
C ALA A 46 -3.25 -0.85 -15.23
N GLN A 47 -2.71 0.26 -14.71
CA GLN A 47 -1.61 0.21 -13.75
C GLN A 47 -2.03 -0.48 -12.45
N PHE A 48 -3.26 -0.23 -12.01
CA PHE A 48 -3.75 -0.89 -10.81
C PHE A 48 -3.84 -2.40 -11.00
N THR A 49 -4.36 -2.86 -12.15
CA THR A 49 -4.43 -4.29 -12.43
C THR A 49 -3.05 -4.92 -12.40
N GLU A 50 -2.06 -4.25 -12.99
CA GLU A 50 -0.70 -4.73 -13.02
C GLU A 50 -0.08 -4.77 -11.61
N LEU A 51 -0.26 -3.70 -10.86
CA LEU A 51 0.24 -3.62 -9.48
C LEU A 51 -0.39 -4.70 -8.61
N ARG A 52 -1.71 -4.86 -8.70
CA ARG A 52 -2.44 -5.85 -7.92
C ARG A 52 -1.92 -7.27 -8.19
N LEU A 53 -1.71 -7.61 -9.44
CA LEU A 53 -1.19 -8.94 -9.80
C LEU A 53 0.20 -9.16 -9.22
N LYS A 54 1.05 -8.16 -9.29
CA LYS A 54 2.40 -8.26 -8.72
C LYS A 54 2.37 -8.43 -7.21
N LEU A 55 1.51 -7.68 -6.53
CA LEU A 55 1.39 -7.79 -5.07
C LEU A 55 0.85 -9.15 -4.65
N LEU A 56 -0.15 -9.65 -5.35
CA LEU A 56 -0.72 -10.96 -5.04
C LEU A 56 0.28 -12.10 -5.27
N ASP A 57 1.26 -11.89 -6.15
CA ASP A 57 2.31 -12.86 -6.39
C ASP A 57 3.38 -12.84 -5.28
N ILE A 58 3.56 -11.71 -4.61
CA ILE A 58 4.55 -11.56 -3.57
C ILE A 58 4.07 -12.07 -2.21
N ILE A 59 2.84 -11.78 -1.85
CA ILE A 59 2.34 -12.02 -0.50
C ILE A 59 2.13 -13.52 -0.23
N ASP A 60 2.13 -13.88 1.05
CA ASP A 60 1.79 -15.23 1.47
C ASP A 60 0.30 -15.25 1.77
N HIS A 61 -0.48 -15.90 0.91
CA HIS A 61 -1.95 -15.91 1.00
C HIS A 61 -2.50 -16.58 2.26
N LYS A 62 -1.66 -17.31 2.97
CA LYS A 62 -2.09 -17.96 4.21
C LYS A 62 -1.75 -17.16 5.44
N LYS A 63 -0.73 -16.29 5.35
CA LYS A 63 -0.23 -15.57 6.52
C LYS A 63 -0.47 -14.08 6.45
N ASP A 64 -0.56 -13.53 5.25
CA ASP A 64 -0.61 -12.09 5.05
C ASP A 64 -2.01 -11.64 4.64
N SER A 65 -2.29 -10.36 4.82
CA SER A 65 -3.53 -9.74 4.38
C SER A 65 -3.20 -8.44 3.67
N ILE A 66 -3.82 -8.18 2.55
CA ILE A 66 -3.63 -6.93 1.83
C ILE A 66 -5.00 -6.35 1.48
N ARG A 67 -5.13 -5.03 1.57
CA ARG A 67 -6.37 -4.35 1.26
C ARG A 67 -6.11 -3.16 0.35
N PHE A 68 -7.07 -2.89 -0.52
CA PHE A 68 -7.01 -1.76 -1.42
C PHE A 68 -8.23 -0.88 -1.17
N TYR A 69 -7.97 0.39 -0.86
CA TYR A 69 -9.04 1.35 -0.65
C TYR A 69 -9.00 2.37 -1.77
N PHE A 70 -10.10 2.50 -2.49
CA PHE A 70 -10.19 3.43 -3.61
C PHE A 70 -10.71 4.76 -3.10
N LEU A 71 -9.90 5.81 -3.26
CA LEU A 71 -10.13 7.07 -2.57
C LEU A 71 -10.67 8.19 -3.46
N GLY A 72 -10.90 7.92 -4.69
CA GLY A 72 -11.40 8.94 -5.62
C GLY A 72 -10.31 9.84 -6.17
N ASN A 73 -10.65 10.66 -7.15
CA ASN A 73 -9.66 11.43 -7.89
C ASN A 73 -9.17 12.68 -7.16
N ASN A 74 -9.91 13.19 -6.18
CA ASN A 74 -9.55 14.41 -5.47
C ASN A 74 -8.95 14.14 -4.09
N TYR A 75 -8.53 12.93 -3.84
CA TYR A 75 -8.03 12.55 -2.53
C TYR A 75 -6.88 13.43 -2.08
N SER A 76 -5.92 13.69 -2.95
CA SER A 76 -4.74 14.47 -2.60
C SER A 76 -5.07 15.89 -2.16
N LYS A 77 -6.21 16.44 -2.61
CA LYS A 77 -6.65 17.76 -2.22
C LYS A 77 -7.40 17.78 -0.89
N ARG A 78 -7.80 16.61 -0.42
CA ARG A 78 -8.56 16.49 0.82
C ARG A 78 -7.72 16.08 2.01
N VAL A 79 -6.47 15.68 1.75
CA VAL A 79 -5.62 15.17 2.81
C VAL A 79 -4.74 16.28 3.31
N GLU A 80 -4.73 16.46 4.62
CA GLU A 80 -3.86 17.42 5.26
C GLU A 80 -3.06 16.66 6.30
N TYR A 81 -1.75 16.73 6.22
CA TYR A 81 -0.89 16.03 7.14
C TYR A 81 -0.40 16.98 8.22
N ILE A 82 -0.81 16.71 9.46
CA ILE A 82 -0.40 17.53 10.57
C ILE A 82 0.34 16.61 11.53
N GLY A 83 1.58 16.85 11.75
CA GLY A 83 2.41 16.02 12.64
C GLY A 83 2.94 14.79 11.93
N VAL A 84 3.32 13.84 12.73
CA VAL A 84 4.03 12.72 12.23
C VAL A 84 3.14 11.67 11.65
N VAL A 85 2.03 11.54 12.12
CA VAL A 85 1.30 10.51 11.76
C VAL A 85 0.10 10.69 11.38
N LEU A 86 -0.20 10.80 10.61
CA LEU A 86 -1.28 10.96 10.33
C LEU A 86 -2.04 10.38 9.69
N SER A 87 -2.34 9.58 9.92
CA SER A 87 -3.26 8.93 9.26
C SER A 87 -4.56 9.45 9.50
N LEU A 88 -5.01 10.14 8.62
CA LEU A 88 -6.39 10.52 8.60
C LEU A 88 -7.26 9.34 8.32
N ILE A 89 -6.67 8.23 7.91
CA ILE A 89 -7.36 7.04 7.62
C ILE A 89 -6.83 6.05 8.59
N HIS A 90 -7.59 5.78 9.58
CA HIS A 90 -7.20 4.79 10.55
C HIS A 90 -7.69 3.44 10.05
N ILE A 91 -6.77 2.69 9.63
CA ILE A 91 -7.07 1.42 9.02
C ILE A 91 -6.68 0.28 9.94
#